data_65e49b794598827613d32844e22885c6
#
_entry.id   65e49b794598827613d32844e22885c6
#
_cell.length_a   1.000
_cell.length_b   1.000
_cell.length_c   1.000
_cell.angle_alpha   90.00
_cell.angle_beta   90.00
_cell.angle_gamma   90.00
#
_symmetry.space_group_name_H-M   'P 1'
#
loop_
_entity.id
_entity.type
_entity.pdbx_description
1 polymer ?
#
loop_
_entity_poly.entity_id
_entity_poly.type
_entity_poly.pdbx_seq_one_letter_code
_entity_poly.pdbx_strand_id
1 'polypeptide(L)'
;MAYSKQNKTFDPSPIMDFIQKYWIIIAGLIFALPWIKNYLDEMKARNKKDALENEVEVKEKKAEAIKDTIRLENRNPLTQKQKRLKITGSSKLWAASTQLAHDFGVAYSDDGNWYDFMRPKGISENDEDIRNTLLKYRAYFSQLEKLYFQVDTNSRSLRKDIIQYLDKDELKLVRKGLNI
;
A
#
# COMPACT_ATOMS: atom_id res chain seq x y z
N MET A 1 -51.84 11.69 -56.23
CA MET A 1 -50.51 12.30 -56.32
C MET A 1 -49.48 11.29 -55.93
N ALA A 2 -48.72 10.75 -56.91
CA ALA A 2 -47.68 9.71 -56.60
C ALA A 2 -46.34 10.42 -56.44
N TYR A 3 -45.76 10.33 -55.27
CA TYR A 3 -44.40 10.80 -54.98
C TYR A 3 -43.38 9.79 -55.55
N SER A 4 -42.74 10.20 -56.66
CA SER A 4 -41.61 9.49 -57.24
C SER A 4 -40.41 9.64 -56.27
N LYS A 5 -39.99 8.55 -55.60
CA LYS A 5 -38.70 8.45 -54.86
C LYS A 5 -37.58 8.40 -55.89
N GLN A 6 -36.89 9.52 -56.05
CA GLN A 6 -35.63 9.55 -56.81
C GLN A 6 -34.59 8.77 -55.94
N ASN A 7 -34.25 7.57 -56.41
CA ASN A 7 -33.06 6.88 -55.94
C ASN A 7 -31.82 7.64 -56.42
N LYS A 8 -31.19 8.43 -55.53
CA LYS A 8 -29.87 8.98 -55.79
C LYS A 8 -28.89 7.81 -55.85
N THR A 9 -28.52 7.41 -57.07
CA THR A 9 -27.40 6.49 -57.28
C THR A 9 -26.13 7.17 -56.79
N PHE A 10 -25.45 6.50 -55.88
CA PHE A 10 -24.15 6.94 -55.37
C PHE A 10 -23.14 6.95 -56.53
N ASP A 11 -22.61 8.13 -56.85
CA ASP A 11 -21.57 8.29 -57.86
C ASP A 11 -20.19 8.15 -57.22
N PRO A 12 -19.41 7.07 -57.47
CA PRO A 12 -18.11 6.83 -56.88
C PRO A 12 -16.97 7.65 -57.50
N SER A 13 -17.21 8.36 -58.60
CA SER A 13 -16.17 9.05 -59.39
C SER A 13 -15.36 10.07 -58.56
N PRO A 14 -15.97 10.96 -57.73
CA PRO A 14 -15.18 11.93 -56.95
C PRO A 14 -14.27 11.30 -55.88
N ILE A 15 -14.68 10.13 -55.36
CA ILE A 15 -13.88 9.39 -54.39
C ILE A 15 -12.67 8.74 -55.08
N MET A 16 -12.88 8.20 -56.26
CA MET A 16 -11.83 7.58 -57.08
C MET A 16 -10.77 8.59 -57.51
N ASP A 17 -11.18 9.77 -57.96
CA ASP A 17 -10.28 10.87 -58.34
C ASP A 17 -9.45 11.34 -57.09
N PHE A 18 -10.09 11.45 -55.95
CA PHE A 18 -9.40 11.80 -54.72
C PHE A 18 -8.36 10.73 -54.34
N ILE A 19 -8.71 9.44 -54.39
CA ILE A 19 -7.78 8.34 -54.09
C ILE A 19 -6.63 8.32 -55.09
N GLN A 20 -6.87 8.48 -56.39
CA GLN A 20 -5.80 8.52 -57.39
C GLN A 20 -4.85 9.70 -57.20
N LYS A 21 -5.36 10.87 -56.82
CA LYS A 21 -4.54 12.06 -56.60
C LYS A 21 -3.70 11.98 -55.34
N TYR A 22 -4.20 11.33 -54.28
CA TYR A 22 -3.57 11.34 -52.94
C TYR A 22 -3.10 9.97 -52.46
N TRP A 23 -3.09 8.96 -53.35
CA TRP A 23 -2.77 7.57 -52.94
C TRP A 23 -1.41 7.42 -52.26
N ILE A 24 -0.38 8.22 -52.69
CA ILE A 24 0.95 8.21 -52.09
C ILE A 24 0.87 8.71 -50.63
N ILE A 25 0.09 9.76 -50.39
CA ILE A 25 -0.08 10.31 -49.02
C ILE A 25 -0.86 9.34 -48.15
N ILE A 26 -1.91 8.73 -48.72
CA ILE A 26 -2.72 7.72 -48.01
C ILE A 26 -1.89 6.48 -47.68
N ALA A 27 -1.09 5.99 -48.62
CA ALA A 27 -0.18 4.89 -48.39
C ALA A 27 0.85 5.23 -47.30
N GLY A 28 1.47 6.43 -47.40
CA GLY A 28 2.43 6.88 -46.35
C GLY A 28 1.81 6.98 -44.96
N LEU A 29 0.58 7.48 -44.85
CA LEU A 29 -0.17 7.52 -43.60
C LEU A 29 -0.43 6.12 -43.03
N ILE A 30 -0.87 5.18 -43.89
CA ILE A 30 -1.12 3.78 -43.47
C ILE A 30 0.17 3.13 -42.93
N PHE A 31 1.32 3.34 -43.59
CA PHE A 31 2.59 2.83 -43.15
C PHE A 31 3.11 3.52 -41.86
N ALA A 32 2.74 4.78 -41.63
CA ALA A 32 3.15 5.52 -40.42
C ALA A 32 2.27 5.19 -39.20
N LEU A 33 1.05 4.70 -39.36
CA LEU A 33 0.11 4.41 -38.28
C LEU A 33 0.68 3.50 -37.20
N PRO A 34 1.40 2.38 -37.47
CA PRO A 34 1.98 1.53 -36.43
C PRO A 34 3.04 2.28 -35.60
N TRP A 35 3.83 3.13 -36.24
CA TRP A 35 4.87 3.93 -35.59
C TRP A 35 4.26 4.99 -34.67
N ILE A 36 3.25 5.68 -35.14
CA ILE A 36 2.50 6.68 -34.35
C ILE A 36 1.83 6.01 -33.17
N LYS A 37 1.22 4.85 -33.36
CA LYS A 37 0.59 4.09 -32.28
C LYS A 37 1.61 3.68 -31.20
N ASN A 38 2.72 3.08 -31.60
CA ASN A 38 3.78 2.67 -30.68
C ASN A 38 4.32 3.87 -29.87
N TYR A 39 4.56 5.00 -30.54
CA TYR A 39 5.00 6.23 -29.89
C TYR A 39 3.99 6.75 -28.86
N LEU A 40 2.70 6.74 -29.19
CA LEU A 40 1.64 7.15 -28.27
C LEU A 40 1.48 6.18 -27.08
N ASP A 41 1.63 4.89 -27.33
CA ASP A 41 1.55 3.87 -26.28
C ASP A 41 2.74 3.98 -25.32
N GLU A 42 3.95 4.23 -25.82
CA GLU A 42 5.13 4.53 -25.00
C GLU A 42 4.96 5.81 -24.17
N MET A 43 4.47 6.89 -24.76
CA MET A 43 4.18 8.12 -24.02
C MET A 43 3.16 7.90 -22.90
N LYS A 44 2.08 7.17 -23.19
CA LYS A 44 1.07 6.82 -22.17
C LYS A 44 1.66 5.95 -21.07
N ALA A 45 2.53 5.00 -21.41
CA ALA A 45 3.19 4.14 -20.43
C ALA A 45 4.14 4.94 -19.52
N ARG A 46 4.94 5.88 -20.08
CA ARG A 46 5.81 6.77 -19.30
C ARG A 46 5.00 7.67 -18.38
N ASN A 47 3.98 8.35 -18.87
CA ASN A 47 3.13 9.22 -18.06
C ASN A 47 2.42 8.47 -16.92
N LYS A 48 2.01 7.21 -17.16
CA LYS A 48 1.44 6.36 -16.12
C LYS A 48 2.46 5.97 -15.04
N LYS A 49 3.70 5.66 -15.47
CA LYS A 49 4.78 5.33 -14.55
C LYS A 49 5.15 6.53 -13.68
N ASP A 50 5.34 7.69 -14.28
CA ASP A 50 5.67 8.93 -13.56
C ASP A 50 4.57 9.33 -12.57
N ALA A 51 3.29 9.16 -12.94
CA ALA A 51 2.16 9.40 -12.06
C ALA A 51 2.14 8.45 -10.86
N LEU A 52 2.42 7.15 -11.08
CA LEU A 52 2.52 6.16 -10.01
C LEU A 52 3.71 6.43 -9.08
N GLU A 53 4.87 6.77 -9.62
CA GLU A 53 6.05 7.12 -8.83
C GLU A 53 5.79 8.36 -7.95
N ASN A 54 5.16 9.39 -8.50
CA ASN A 54 4.77 10.58 -7.73
C ASN A 54 3.75 10.26 -6.63
N GLU A 55 2.75 9.39 -6.90
CA GLU A 55 1.81 8.96 -5.86
C GLU A 55 2.48 8.18 -4.73
N VAL A 56 3.43 7.31 -5.06
CA VAL A 56 4.20 6.53 -4.08
C VAL A 56 5.05 7.50 -3.24
N GLU A 57 5.78 8.41 -3.86
CA GLU A 57 6.62 9.38 -3.16
C GLU A 57 5.80 10.28 -2.20
N VAL A 58 4.63 10.76 -2.64
CA VAL A 58 3.72 11.55 -1.79
C VAL A 58 3.19 10.74 -0.62
N LYS A 59 2.87 9.46 -0.83
CA LYS A 59 2.41 8.57 0.24
C LYS A 59 3.53 8.26 1.24
N GLU A 60 4.75 8.06 0.76
CA GLU A 60 5.92 7.84 1.61
C GLU A 60 6.24 9.08 2.45
N LYS A 61 6.30 10.26 1.86
CA LYS A 61 6.53 11.52 2.59
C LYS A 61 5.45 11.77 3.67
N LYS A 62 4.18 11.48 3.35
CA LYS A 62 3.10 11.56 4.34
C LYS A 62 3.26 10.54 5.46
N ALA A 63 3.67 9.31 5.13
CA ALA A 63 3.91 8.27 6.13
C ALA A 63 5.09 8.61 7.04
N GLU A 64 6.17 9.19 6.51
CA GLU A 64 7.31 9.68 7.30
C GLU A 64 6.92 10.84 8.22
N ALA A 65 6.19 11.82 7.71
CA ALA A 65 5.70 12.92 8.54
C ALA A 65 4.81 12.45 9.69
N ILE A 66 3.97 11.43 9.46
CA ILE A 66 3.16 10.81 10.51
C ILE A 66 4.04 10.09 11.54
N LYS A 67 5.07 9.36 11.09
CA LYS A 67 6.02 8.69 11.99
C LYS A 67 6.76 9.68 12.88
N ASP A 68 7.24 10.77 12.32
CA ASP A 68 7.95 11.81 13.08
C ASP A 68 7.04 12.49 14.09
N THR A 69 5.80 12.77 13.73
CA THR A 69 4.81 13.34 14.66
C THR A 69 4.54 12.37 15.82
N ILE A 70 4.31 11.08 15.53
CA ILE A 70 4.07 10.07 16.57
C ILE A 70 5.31 9.91 17.46
N ARG A 71 6.51 9.95 16.89
CA ARG A 71 7.77 9.86 17.62
C ARG A 71 7.95 11.02 18.60
N LEU A 72 7.68 12.24 18.16
CA LEU A 72 7.77 13.44 19.01
C LEU A 72 6.73 13.39 20.15
N GLU A 73 5.50 12.98 19.84
CA GLU A 73 4.44 12.87 20.84
C GLU A 73 4.70 11.76 21.87
N ASN A 74 5.33 10.64 21.46
CA ASN A 74 5.62 9.51 22.34
C ASN A 74 6.79 9.76 23.29
N ARG A 75 7.56 10.85 23.13
CA ARG A 75 8.58 11.24 24.11
C ARG A 75 7.99 11.65 25.47
N ASN A 76 6.73 12.04 25.51
CA ASN A 76 6.07 12.45 26.75
C ASN A 76 5.20 11.31 27.31
N PRO A 77 5.51 10.75 28.52
CA PRO A 77 4.74 9.69 29.14
C PRO A 77 3.27 10.03 29.39
N LEU A 78 2.97 11.31 29.66
CA LEU A 78 1.57 11.75 29.84
C LEU A 78 0.79 11.65 28.54
N THR A 79 1.42 12.02 27.43
CA THR A 79 0.82 11.90 26.09
C THR A 79 0.59 10.43 25.71
N GLN A 80 1.54 9.54 26.01
CA GLN A 80 1.38 8.11 25.83
C GLN A 80 0.17 7.57 26.62
N LYS A 81 0.07 7.92 27.90
CA LYS A 81 -1.07 7.52 28.75
C LYS A 81 -2.41 8.01 28.18
N GLN A 82 -2.46 9.27 27.74
CA GLN A 82 -3.67 9.82 27.12
C GLN A 82 -4.03 9.10 25.82
N LYS A 83 -3.06 8.79 24.96
CA LYS A 83 -3.27 8.01 23.73
C LYS A 83 -3.80 6.62 24.05
N ARG A 84 -3.21 5.93 25.01
CA ARG A 84 -3.70 4.61 25.47
C ARG A 84 -5.16 4.67 25.92
N LEU A 85 -5.51 5.66 26.74
CA LEU A 85 -6.88 5.84 27.23
C LEU A 85 -7.88 6.14 26.10
N LYS A 86 -7.47 6.89 25.06
CA LYS A 86 -8.31 7.14 23.88
C LYS A 86 -8.57 5.87 23.05
N ILE A 87 -7.63 4.92 23.05
CA ILE A 87 -7.78 3.67 22.30
C ILE A 87 -8.57 2.66 23.12
N THR A 88 -8.21 2.47 24.39
CA THR A 88 -8.87 1.55 25.32
C THR A 88 -8.52 1.87 26.77
N GLY A 89 -9.48 1.68 27.67
CA GLY A 89 -9.24 1.76 29.13
C GLY A 89 -8.65 0.49 29.73
N SER A 90 -8.39 -0.56 28.94
CA SER A 90 -7.91 -1.85 29.45
C SER A 90 -6.39 -1.85 29.66
N SER A 91 -5.95 -1.82 30.92
CA SER A 91 -4.55 -1.95 31.27
C SER A 91 -3.92 -3.29 30.82
N LYS A 92 -4.74 -4.36 30.71
CA LYS A 92 -4.29 -5.66 30.21
C LYS A 92 -3.93 -5.59 28.72
N LEU A 93 -4.68 -4.82 27.90
CA LEU A 93 -4.34 -4.61 26.50
C LEU A 93 -3.11 -3.73 26.34
N TRP A 94 -2.91 -2.75 27.22
CA TRP A 94 -1.68 -1.95 27.22
C TRP A 94 -0.46 -2.82 27.46
N ALA A 95 -0.51 -3.65 28.53
CA ALA A 95 0.58 -4.58 28.83
C ALA A 95 0.83 -5.57 27.68
N ALA A 96 -0.22 -6.12 27.09
CA ALA A 96 -0.09 -7.04 25.96
C ALA A 96 0.57 -6.40 24.73
N SER A 97 0.19 -5.16 24.41
CA SER A 97 0.80 -4.44 23.29
C SER A 97 2.28 -4.10 23.54
N THR A 98 2.59 -3.64 24.74
CA THR A 98 3.99 -3.38 25.16
C THR A 98 4.82 -4.68 25.12
N GLN A 99 4.27 -5.78 25.63
CA GLN A 99 4.94 -7.07 25.62
C GLN A 99 5.23 -7.54 24.19
N LEU A 100 4.25 -7.45 23.28
CA LEU A 100 4.46 -7.79 21.86
C LEU A 100 5.55 -6.95 21.22
N ALA A 101 5.63 -5.66 21.53
CA ALA A 101 6.68 -4.79 21.01
C ALA A 101 8.07 -5.21 21.50
N HIS A 102 8.19 -5.66 22.76
CA HIS A 102 9.43 -6.21 23.32
C HIS A 102 9.77 -7.57 22.71
N ASP A 103 8.79 -8.46 22.59
CA ASP A 103 9.01 -9.82 22.06
C ASP A 103 9.44 -9.78 20.60
N PHE A 104 8.91 -8.85 19.80
CA PHE A 104 9.40 -8.59 18.46
C PHE A 104 10.72 -7.80 18.41
N GLY A 105 11.22 -7.31 19.54
CA GLY A 105 12.44 -6.51 19.62
C GLY A 105 12.33 -5.15 18.92
N VAL A 106 11.13 -4.57 18.92
CA VAL A 106 10.81 -3.31 18.21
C VAL A 106 10.15 -2.28 19.14
N ALA A 107 10.24 -2.49 20.46
CA ALA A 107 9.69 -1.56 21.43
C ALA A 107 10.32 -0.17 21.27
N TYR A 108 9.49 0.87 21.42
CA TYR A 108 9.97 2.24 21.48
C TYR A 108 10.80 2.41 22.74
N SER A 109 12.12 2.57 22.60
CA SER A 109 12.99 3.01 23.68
C SER A 109 13.35 4.46 23.50
N ASP A 110 13.24 5.26 24.57
CA ASP A 110 13.65 6.69 24.56
C ASP A 110 15.14 6.88 24.23
N ASP A 111 15.94 5.85 24.40
CA ASP A 111 17.38 5.89 24.20
C ASP A 111 17.81 5.78 22.74
N GLY A 112 16.87 5.54 21.83
CA GLY A 112 17.09 5.63 20.37
C GLY A 112 18.28 4.80 19.87
N ASN A 113 18.60 3.70 20.53
CA ASN A 113 19.74 2.87 20.17
C ASN A 113 19.49 2.22 18.82
N TRP A 114 20.26 2.61 17.84
CA TRP A 114 20.25 2.06 16.47
C TRP A 114 20.52 0.55 16.43
N TYR A 115 20.99 -0.05 17.50
CA TYR A 115 21.23 -1.49 17.66
C TYR A 115 19.94 -2.34 17.68
N ASP A 116 18.80 -1.78 18.04
CA ASP A 116 17.51 -2.48 18.00
C ASP A 116 17.05 -2.80 16.58
N PHE A 117 17.64 -2.13 15.58
CA PHE A 117 17.41 -2.39 14.17
C PHE A 117 18.18 -3.63 13.65
N MET A 118 19.20 -4.08 14.36
CA MET A 118 20.12 -5.14 13.91
C MET A 118 19.85 -6.52 14.52
N ARG A 119 18.71 -6.78 15.14
CA ARG A 119 18.41 -8.14 15.56
C ARG A 119 18.22 -9.04 14.34
N PRO A 120 19.00 -10.15 14.23
CA PRO A 120 18.89 -11.06 13.10
C PRO A 120 17.46 -11.59 13.01
N LYS A 121 16.90 -11.59 11.79
CA LYS A 121 15.63 -12.23 11.49
C LYS A 121 15.69 -13.70 11.95
N GLY A 122 14.75 -14.14 12.78
CA GLY A 122 14.58 -15.54 13.12
C GLY A 122 15.13 -15.99 14.47
N ILE A 123 15.49 -15.08 15.39
CA ILE A 123 15.79 -15.42 16.78
C ILE A 123 14.73 -14.77 17.65
N SER A 124 13.51 -15.24 17.55
CA SER A 124 12.50 -15.01 18.57
C SER A 124 12.41 -16.27 19.40
N GLU A 125 13.07 -16.27 20.55
CA GLU A 125 12.89 -17.31 21.57
C GLU A 125 11.46 -17.27 22.15
N ASN A 126 10.63 -16.30 21.72
CA ASN A 126 9.32 -15.99 22.29
C ASN A 126 8.17 -16.15 21.29
N ASP A 127 8.34 -16.90 20.17
CA ASP A 127 7.28 -17.07 19.15
C ASP A 127 5.99 -17.67 19.75
N GLU A 128 6.14 -18.59 20.70
CA GLU A 128 5.02 -19.16 21.43
C GLU A 128 4.29 -18.12 22.29
N ASP A 129 5.00 -17.25 22.98
CA ASP A 129 4.42 -16.20 23.82
C ASP A 129 3.71 -15.15 22.98
N ILE A 130 4.31 -14.78 21.83
CA ILE A 130 3.69 -13.90 20.84
C ILE A 130 2.38 -14.50 20.34
N ARG A 131 2.40 -15.77 19.88
CA ARG A 131 1.21 -16.48 19.44
C ARG A 131 0.13 -16.49 20.52
N ASN A 132 0.48 -16.92 21.73
CA ASN A 132 -0.44 -17.03 22.85
C ASN A 132 -1.07 -15.67 23.20
N THR A 133 -0.28 -14.61 23.20
CA THR A 133 -0.76 -13.24 23.43
C THR A 133 -1.72 -12.79 22.33
N LEU A 134 -1.38 -12.99 21.06
CA LEU A 134 -2.23 -12.64 19.92
C LEU A 134 -3.56 -13.39 19.94
N LEU A 135 -3.55 -14.70 20.19
CA LEU A 135 -4.75 -15.52 20.27
C LEU A 135 -5.64 -15.19 21.47
N LYS A 136 -5.01 -14.90 22.63
CA LYS A 136 -5.72 -14.48 23.85
C LYS A 136 -6.50 -13.20 23.63
N TYR A 137 -5.95 -12.23 22.91
CA TYR A 137 -6.55 -10.93 22.67
C TYR A 137 -7.17 -10.78 21.28
N ARG A 138 -7.47 -11.90 20.59
CA ARG A 138 -8.02 -11.89 19.23
C ARG A 138 -9.28 -11.03 19.05
N ALA A 139 -10.16 -11.00 20.04
CA ALA A 139 -11.38 -10.19 20.00
C ALA A 139 -11.10 -8.67 20.01
N TYR A 140 -9.93 -8.28 20.49
CA TYR A 140 -9.50 -6.89 20.62
C TYR A 140 -8.31 -6.56 19.72
N PHE A 141 -8.09 -7.39 18.68
CA PHE A 141 -6.93 -7.28 17.81
C PHE A 141 -6.79 -5.88 17.16
N SER A 142 -7.90 -5.27 16.73
CA SER A 142 -7.88 -3.92 16.18
C SER A 142 -7.41 -2.86 17.18
N GLN A 143 -7.73 -3.00 18.47
CA GLN A 143 -7.26 -2.09 19.53
C GLN A 143 -5.77 -2.34 19.81
N LEU A 144 -5.35 -3.61 19.79
CA LEU A 144 -3.97 -4.01 19.95
C LEU A 144 -3.09 -3.45 18.81
N GLU A 145 -3.54 -3.52 17.56
CA GLU A 145 -2.88 -2.91 16.41
C GLU A 145 -2.70 -1.39 16.59
N LYS A 146 -3.74 -0.71 17.06
CA LYS A 146 -3.69 0.74 17.30
C LYS A 146 -2.70 1.11 18.39
N LEU A 147 -2.70 0.36 19.52
CA LEU A 147 -1.74 0.58 20.61
C LEU A 147 -0.31 0.36 20.13
N TYR A 148 -0.07 -0.77 19.45
CA TYR A 148 1.22 -1.13 18.90
C TYR A 148 1.76 -0.04 17.95
N PHE A 149 0.93 0.41 17.01
CA PHE A 149 1.31 1.41 16.01
C PHE A 149 1.50 2.81 16.62
N GLN A 150 0.59 3.26 17.51
CA GLN A 150 0.55 4.66 17.95
C GLN A 150 1.36 4.92 19.20
N VAL A 151 1.64 3.90 20.03
CA VAL A 151 2.22 4.08 21.36
C VAL A 151 3.48 3.25 21.59
N ASP A 152 3.41 1.94 21.34
CA ASP A 152 4.44 1.01 21.81
C ASP A 152 5.59 0.82 20.82
N THR A 153 5.39 1.22 19.55
CA THR A 153 6.42 1.19 18.51
C THR A 153 6.50 2.51 17.74
N ASN A 154 7.53 2.68 16.92
CA ASN A 154 7.66 3.81 16.00
C ASN A 154 6.83 3.61 14.73
N SER A 155 5.49 3.62 14.86
CA SER A 155 4.54 3.46 13.75
C SER A 155 4.74 2.18 12.93
N ARG A 156 5.04 1.08 13.62
CA ARG A 156 5.18 -0.22 12.97
C ARG A 156 3.83 -0.92 12.85
N SER A 157 3.65 -1.66 11.78
CA SER A 157 2.45 -2.45 11.57
C SER A 157 2.57 -3.79 12.27
N LEU A 158 1.72 -4.07 13.26
CA LEU A 158 1.68 -5.35 13.95
C LEU A 158 1.52 -6.54 12.98
N ARG A 159 0.67 -6.40 11.95
CA ARG A 159 0.49 -7.45 10.91
C ARG A 159 1.76 -7.73 10.13
N LYS A 160 2.52 -6.69 9.78
CA LYS A 160 3.81 -6.87 9.08
C LYS A 160 4.81 -7.57 9.97
N ASP A 161 4.88 -7.20 11.23
CA ASP A 161 5.81 -7.79 12.17
C ASP A 161 5.45 -9.26 12.45
N ILE A 162 4.17 -9.61 12.60
CA ILE A 162 3.68 -10.99 12.67
C ILE A 162 4.17 -11.81 11.46
N ILE A 163 4.02 -11.29 10.24
CA ILE A 163 4.42 -12.01 9.02
C ILE A 163 5.93 -12.10 8.90
N GLN A 164 6.66 -11.11 9.38
CA GLN A 164 8.11 -11.00 9.21
C GLN A 164 8.89 -11.82 10.23
N TYR A 165 8.41 -11.91 11.46
CA TYR A 165 9.18 -12.44 12.59
C TYR A 165 8.70 -13.80 13.08
N LEU A 166 7.43 -14.18 12.93
CA LEU A 166 6.98 -15.50 13.36
C LEU A 166 7.42 -16.60 12.38
N ASP A 167 7.71 -17.76 12.94
CA ASP A 167 7.96 -18.97 12.20
C ASP A 167 6.72 -19.42 11.41
N LYS A 168 6.93 -20.24 10.37
CA LYS A 168 5.86 -20.68 9.46
C LYS A 168 4.72 -21.41 10.18
N ASP A 169 5.05 -22.22 11.20
CA ASP A 169 4.06 -23.00 11.93
C ASP A 169 3.25 -22.11 12.88
N GLU A 170 3.90 -21.21 13.63
CA GLU A 170 3.27 -20.24 14.49
C GLU A 170 2.41 -19.23 13.67
N LEU A 171 2.95 -18.76 12.55
CA LEU A 171 2.24 -17.88 11.64
C LEU A 171 0.95 -18.53 11.10
N LYS A 172 0.99 -19.83 10.80
CA LYS A 172 -0.20 -20.57 10.34
C LYS A 172 -1.29 -20.62 11.43
N LEU A 173 -0.90 -20.85 12.68
CA LEU A 173 -1.82 -20.87 13.82
C LEU A 173 -2.42 -19.50 14.09
N VAL A 174 -1.59 -18.45 14.06
CA VAL A 174 -2.02 -17.06 14.27
C VAL A 174 -2.97 -16.63 13.16
N ARG A 175 -2.66 -16.91 11.88
CA ARG A 175 -3.55 -16.57 10.75
C ARG A 175 -4.91 -17.23 10.88
N LYS A 176 -4.95 -18.51 11.22
CA LYS A 176 -6.20 -19.24 11.47
C LYS A 176 -6.98 -18.65 12.63
N GLY A 177 -6.30 -18.28 13.72
CA GLY A 177 -6.93 -17.76 14.93
C GLY A 177 -7.44 -16.32 14.81
N LEU A 178 -6.73 -15.47 14.06
CA LEU A 178 -7.07 -14.05 13.86
C LEU A 178 -7.88 -13.78 12.58
N ASN A 179 -7.99 -14.77 11.70
CA ASN A 179 -8.63 -14.63 10.38
C ASN A 179 -7.99 -13.53 9.50
N ILE A 180 -6.64 -13.50 9.47
CA ILE A 180 -5.82 -12.53 8.73
C ILE A 180 -4.94 -13.18 7.66
#